data_ccb8e5fdc1425122cba0dae4cded2f23
#
_entry.id   ccb8e5fdc1425122cba0dae4cded2f23
#
_cell.length_a   1.000
_cell.length_b   1.000
_cell.length_c   1.000
_cell.angle_alpha   90.00
_cell.angle_beta   90.00
_cell.angle_gamma   90.00
#
_symmetry.space_group_name_H-M   'P 1'
#
loop_
_entity.id
_entity.type
_entity.pdbx_description
1 polymer ?
#
loop_
_entity_poly.entity_id
_entity_poly.type
_entity_poly.pdbx_seq_one_letter_code
_entity_poly.pdbx_strand_id
1 'polypeptide(L)'
;AGNTLVLSINLGMQRLAREQLERSGRPGAFVAVDADTGDILALVSHPTFDPNLFEGGISAEKFASLSVGKDAPLFDRAVAGAYPPGSTFKPFVALAGMEAGQIIGTETLFAGPPGLTIDGRYFKNWSTSYYGPMDVRYALVTSCNTWFYQAALNTGAGPIADVCARFGLGIAPALPLPSVSPGNIPKPEAYGDPRSLANFAIGQGQVLASPVQMALAMAALANGDFVPQPRLIRETVDPKVGTLIMRNQPRKASSLRLSPGDIALVRDGMWGVVNYSSGTAGIAAMRNPVVYGKTGTSQWSVGGQMRSLAWFTGWVDAQNPRIAFAVVTQGKAREALSGGRSAAPIAAGVLRRVYAEPEVYAVTLPEVPSREQPAIIAASVTAAIEEVPLEVEPQRRGGLLRFLFGGGRRSF
;
A
#
# COMPACT_ATOMS: atom_id res chain seq x y z
N ALA A 1 -34.56 22.59 -12.79
CA ALA A 1 -33.20 22.18 -13.05
C ALA A 1 -32.38 22.31 -11.77
N GLY A 2 -31.53 21.33 -11.47
CA GLY A 2 -30.63 21.40 -10.33
C GLY A 2 -29.41 22.32 -10.60
N ASN A 3 -28.59 22.53 -9.60
CA ASN A 3 -27.35 23.29 -9.73
C ASN A 3 -26.30 22.53 -10.56
N THR A 4 -25.41 23.26 -11.21
CA THR A 4 -24.21 22.69 -11.89
C THR A 4 -23.14 22.42 -10.85
N LEU A 5 -22.59 21.19 -10.84
CA LEU A 5 -21.47 20.81 -10.01
C LEU A 5 -20.19 20.80 -10.83
N VAL A 6 -19.18 21.53 -10.37
CA VAL A 6 -17.81 21.49 -10.94
C VAL A 6 -17.01 20.49 -10.09
N LEU A 7 -16.66 19.38 -10.71
CA LEU A 7 -15.91 18.33 -10.04
C LEU A 7 -14.41 18.58 -10.11
N SER A 8 -13.66 17.94 -9.19
CA SER A 8 -12.20 17.92 -9.22
C SER A 8 -11.63 16.88 -10.22
N ILE A 9 -12.47 15.99 -10.74
CA ILE A 9 -12.07 14.92 -11.65
C ILE A 9 -11.44 15.50 -12.93
N ASN A 10 -10.24 15.04 -13.24
CA ASN A 10 -9.61 15.21 -14.54
C ASN A 10 -10.15 14.12 -15.47
N LEU A 11 -11.02 14.48 -16.40
CA LEU A 11 -11.71 13.53 -17.27
C LEU A 11 -10.75 12.71 -18.15
N GLY A 12 -9.65 13.32 -18.59
CA GLY A 12 -8.60 12.63 -19.35
C GLY A 12 -7.96 11.51 -18.53
N MET A 13 -7.54 11.83 -17.31
CA MET A 13 -6.95 10.85 -16.37
C MET A 13 -7.95 9.76 -15.98
N GLN A 14 -9.21 10.12 -15.72
CA GLN A 14 -10.29 9.19 -15.44
C GLN A 14 -10.48 8.15 -16.56
N ARG A 15 -10.52 8.60 -17.80
CA ARG A 15 -10.66 7.74 -18.99
C ARG A 15 -9.43 6.85 -19.18
N LEU A 16 -8.25 7.41 -19.06
CA LEU A 16 -7.00 6.67 -19.17
C LEU A 16 -6.86 5.58 -18.10
N ALA A 17 -7.17 5.90 -16.86
CA ALA A 17 -7.16 4.91 -15.76
C ALA A 17 -8.18 3.79 -15.98
N ARG A 18 -9.36 4.11 -16.50
CA ARG A 18 -10.35 3.11 -16.89
C ARG A 18 -9.81 2.17 -17.97
N GLU A 19 -9.23 2.71 -19.04
CA GLU A 19 -8.63 1.92 -20.12
C GLU A 19 -7.53 0.98 -19.62
N GLN A 20 -6.66 1.44 -18.70
CA GLN A 20 -5.60 0.61 -18.15
C GLN A 20 -6.17 -0.54 -17.28
N LEU A 21 -7.23 -0.29 -16.52
CA LEU A 21 -7.92 -1.34 -15.76
C LEU A 21 -8.63 -2.34 -16.69
N GLU A 22 -9.32 -1.87 -17.72
CA GLU A 22 -9.97 -2.71 -18.74
C GLU A 22 -8.95 -3.62 -19.44
N ARG A 23 -7.81 -3.08 -19.87
CA ARG A 23 -6.70 -3.85 -20.48
C ARG A 23 -6.13 -4.91 -19.54
N SER A 24 -6.20 -4.70 -18.23
CA SER A 24 -5.76 -5.72 -17.27
C SER A 24 -6.64 -6.96 -17.26
N GLY A 25 -7.88 -6.87 -17.73
CA GLY A 25 -8.89 -7.94 -17.73
C GLY A 25 -9.29 -8.38 -16.33
N ARG A 26 -9.11 -7.53 -15.30
CA ARG A 26 -9.36 -7.85 -13.89
C ARG A 26 -10.23 -6.81 -13.22
N PRO A 27 -11.16 -7.21 -12.36
CA PRO A 27 -11.83 -6.28 -11.46
C PRO A 27 -10.80 -5.54 -10.60
N GLY A 28 -11.03 -4.26 -10.36
CA GLY A 28 -10.10 -3.45 -9.59
C GLY A 28 -10.52 -2.01 -9.44
N ALA A 29 -9.64 -1.19 -8.91
CA ALA A 29 -9.83 0.25 -8.78
C ALA A 29 -8.53 1.01 -9.00
N PHE A 30 -8.67 2.25 -9.48
CA PHE A 30 -7.61 3.24 -9.56
C PHE A 30 -8.12 4.54 -8.95
N VAL A 31 -7.37 5.09 -7.99
CA VAL A 31 -7.66 6.38 -7.37
C VAL A 31 -6.42 7.26 -7.51
N ALA A 32 -6.62 8.50 -7.95
CA ALA A 32 -5.60 9.54 -7.93
C ALA A 32 -6.11 10.78 -7.18
N VAL A 33 -5.26 11.36 -6.35
CA VAL A 33 -5.56 12.48 -5.47
C VAL A 33 -4.43 13.50 -5.59
N ASP A 34 -4.78 14.77 -5.62
CA ASP A 34 -3.79 15.84 -5.36
C ASP A 34 -3.43 15.84 -3.87
N ALA A 35 -2.15 15.58 -3.59
CA ALA A 35 -1.65 15.39 -2.23
C ALA A 35 -1.71 16.65 -1.35
N ASP A 36 -1.78 17.82 -1.97
CA ASP A 36 -1.76 19.11 -1.27
C ASP A 36 -3.17 19.65 -1.04
N THR A 37 -4.11 19.39 -1.97
CA THR A 37 -5.47 19.94 -1.92
C THR A 37 -6.55 18.93 -1.55
N GLY A 38 -6.29 17.63 -1.72
CA GLY A 38 -7.28 16.58 -1.55
C GLY A 38 -8.22 16.40 -2.74
N ASP A 39 -8.01 17.12 -3.84
CA ASP A 39 -8.81 16.96 -5.04
C ASP A 39 -8.73 15.53 -5.58
N ILE A 40 -9.86 14.90 -5.77
CA ILE A 40 -9.95 13.60 -6.43
C ILE A 40 -9.80 13.82 -7.93
N LEU A 41 -8.64 13.44 -8.46
CA LEU A 41 -8.30 13.62 -9.88
C LEU A 41 -8.83 12.48 -10.76
N ALA A 42 -8.86 11.27 -10.22
CA ALA A 42 -9.48 10.09 -10.82
C ALA A 42 -10.03 9.16 -9.75
N LEU A 43 -11.20 8.58 -10.01
CA LEU A 43 -11.89 7.65 -9.12
C LEU A 43 -12.55 6.57 -9.99
N VAL A 44 -11.84 5.47 -10.20
CA VAL A 44 -12.22 4.45 -11.18
C VAL A 44 -12.46 3.11 -10.49
N SER A 45 -13.65 2.57 -10.71
CA SER A 45 -14.00 1.19 -10.36
C SER A 45 -14.20 0.36 -11.64
N HIS A 46 -13.63 -0.82 -11.70
CA HIS A 46 -13.76 -1.74 -12.83
C HIS A 46 -14.20 -3.13 -12.35
N PRO A 47 -15.11 -3.83 -13.04
CA PRO A 47 -15.83 -3.35 -14.22
C PRO A 47 -16.78 -2.21 -13.90
N THR A 48 -17.12 -1.43 -14.93
CA THR A 48 -18.05 -0.32 -14.86
C THR A 48 -19.36 -0.66 -15.58
N PHE A 49 -20.33 0.21 -15.52
CA PHE A 49 -21.59 0.11 -16.23
C PHE A 49 -21.90 1.43 -16.97
N ASP A 50 -22.81 1.35 -17.93
CA ASP A 50 -23.35 2.54 -18.60
C ASP A 50 -24.47 3.14 -17.72
N PRO A 51 -24.32 4.36 -17.19
CA PRO A 51 -25.36 5.01 -16.39
C PRO A 51 -26.65 5.27 -17.16
N ASN A 52 -26.61 5.39 -18.49
CA ASN A 52 -27.79 5.59 -19.32
C ASN A 52 -28.77 4.38 -19.27
N LEU A 53 -28.31 3.22 -18.81
CA LEU A 53 -29.17 2.07 -18.57
C LEU A 53 -30.28 2.34 -17.53
N PHE A 54 -30.14 3.38 -16.73
CA PHE A 54 -31.12 3.80 -15.71
C PHE A 54 -32.09 4.86 -16.22
N GLU A 55 -31.86 5.43 -17.39
CA GLU A 55 -32.75 6.40 -18.02
C GLU A 55 -34.07 5.72 -18.40
N GLY A 56 -35.18 6.26 -17.91
CA GLY A 56 -36.51 5.67 -18.12
C GLY A 56 -36.82 4.42 -17.29
N GLY A 57 -35.91 4.01 -16.39
CA GLY A 57 -36.05 2.83 -15.53
C GLY A 57 -35.25 1.62 -16.01
N ILE A 58 -35.00 0.71 -15.10
CA ILE A 58 -34.22 -0.53 -15.37
C ILE A 58 -35.03 -1.74 -14.93
N SER A 59 -35.02 -2.83 -15.72
CA SER A 59 -35.67 -4.09 -15.32
C SER A 59 -34.97 -4.73 -14.12
N ALA A 60 -35.72 -5.45 -13.27
CA ALA A 60 -35.17 -6.17 -12.12
C ALA A 60 -34.07 -7.16 -12.51
N GLU A 61 -34.22 -7.86 -13.64
CA GLU A 61 -33.23 -8.78 -14.17
C GLU A 61 -31.91 -8.04 -14.52
N LYS A 62 -32.01 -6.93 -15.25
CA LYS A 62 -30.86 -6.14 -15.65
C LYS A 62 -30.17 -5.53 -14.42
N PHE A 63 -30.93 -4.99 -13.46
CA PHE A 63 -30.40 -4.49 -12.20
C PHE A 63 -29.67 -5.60 -11.41
N ALA A 64 -30.28 -6.78 -11.31
CA ALA A 64 -29.64 -7.92 -10.67
C ALA A 64 -28.32 -8.30 -11.35
N SER A 65 -28.26 -8.30 -12.69
CA SER A 65 -27.03 -8.59 -13.45
C SER A 65 -25.90 -7.59 -13.19
N LEU A 66 -26.22 -6.35 -12.81
CA LEU A 66 -25.23 -5.32 -12.45
C LEU A 66 -24.85 -5.36 -10.97
N SER A 67 -25.77 -5.80 -10.09
CA SER A 67 -25.61 -5.75 -8.62
C SER A 67 -24.97 -7.01 -8.07
N VAL A 68 -25.27 -8.17 -8.66
CA VAL A 68 -24.90 -9.49 -8.13
C VAL A 68 -24.05 -10.23 -9.15
N GLY A 69 -23.17 -11.09 -8.66
CA GLY A 69 -22.32 -11.90 -9.50
C GLY A 69 -20.85 -11.58 -9.34
N LYS A 70 -20.03 -12.26 -10.14
CA LYS A 70 -18.58 -12.27 -10.03
C LYS A 70 -17.95 -10.90 -10.18
N ASP A 71 -18.51 -10.07 -11.02
CA ASP A 71 -17.93 -8.79 -11.40
C ASP A 71 -18.68 -7.59 -10.81
N ALA A 72 -19.99 -7.74 -10.43
CA ALA A 72 -20.83 -6.75 -9.76
C ALA A 72 -20.47 -5.28 -10.12
N PRO A 73 -20.80 -4.81 -11.35
CA PRO A 73 -20.37 -3.48 -11.80
C PRO A 73 -20.88 -2.31 -10.95
N LEU A 74 -22.01 -2.48 -10.25
CA LEU A 74 -22.54 -1.46 -9.33
C LEU A 74 -21.76 -1.37 -8.01
N PHE A 75 -20.95 -2.37 -7.69
CA PHE A 75 -20.09 -2.30 -6.51
C PHE A 75 -18.89 -1.39 -6.78
N ASP A 76 -18.90 -0.20 -6.18
CA ASP A 76 -17.80 0.74 -6.31
C ASP A 76 -16.58 0.28 -5.52
N ARG A 77 -15.62 -0.33 -6.22
CA ARG A 77 -14.39 -0.86 -5.63
C ARG A 77 -13.45 0.23 -5.13
N ALA A 78 -13.59 1.45 -5.63
CA ALA A 78 -12.70 2.56 -5.27
C ALA A 78 -13.01 3.13 -3.88
N VAL A 79 -14.29 3.19 -3.51
CA VAL A 79 -14.75 3.81 -2.26
C VAL A 79 -15.42 2.84 -1.29
N ALA A 80 -16.22 1.89 -1.79
CA ALA A 80 -16.94 0.91 -0.98
C ALA A 80 -16.12 -0.37 -0.72
N GLY A 81 -15.18 -0.69 -1.60
CA GLY A 81 -14.31 -1.85 -1.45
C GLY A 81 -13.35 -1.70 -0.27
N ALA A 82 -13.40 -2.66 0.66
CA ALA A 82 -12.46 -2.75 1.78
C ALA A 82 -11.63 -4.02 1.63
N TYR A 83 -10.32 -3.87 1.45
CA TYR A 83 -9.42 -4.95 1.09
C TYR A 83 -8.20 -5.00 2.01
N PRO A 84 -7.64 -6.20 2.31
CA PRO A 84 -6.35 -6.28 2.98
C PRO A 84 -5.27 -5.57 2.15
N PRO A 85 -4.60 -4.54 2.71
CA PRO A 85 -3.61 -3.74 1.96
C PRO A 85 -2.31 -4.51 1.69
N GLY A 86 -2.05 -5.58 2.42
CA GLY A 86 -0.81 -6.32 2.31
C GLY A 86 0.41 -5.42 2.57
N SER A 87 1.51 -5.65 1.88
CA SER A 87 2.76 -4.91 2.10
C SER A 87 2.70 -3.39 1.83
N THR A 88 1.59 -2.85 1.29
CA THR A 88 1.40 -1.39 1.22
C THR A 88 1.15 -0.77 2.60
N PHE A 89 0.91 -1.59 3.60
CA PHE A 89 0.74 -1.20 5.00
C PHE A 89 2.07 -0.96 5.74
N LYS A 90 3.17 -1.53 5.26
CA LYS A 90 4.48 -1.50 5.92
C LYS A 90 5.06 -0.11 6.20
N PRO A 91 4.86 0.92 5.36
CA PRO A 91 5.28 2.28 5.69
C PRO A 91 4.73 2.79 7.04
N PHE A 92 3.48 2.47 7.36
CA PHE A 92 2.85 2.87 8.62
C PHE A 92 3.42 2.12 9.82
N VAL A 93 3.74 0.83 9.65
CA VAL A 93 4.43 0.03 10.69
C VAL A 93 5.83 0.56 10.96
N ALA A 94 6.56 0.93 9.91
CA ALA A 94 7.88 1.55 10.05
C ALA A 94 7.82 2.86 10.84
N LEU A 95 6.90 3.76 10.47
CA LEU A 95 6.70 5.04 11.17
C LEU A 95 6.32 4.84 12.64
N ALA A 96 5.42 3.89 12.92
CA ALA A 96 5.03 3.58 14.29
C ALA A 96 6.20 3.05 15.13
N GLY A 97 7.04 2.20 14.54
CA GLY A 97 8.23 1.68 15.21
C GLY A 97 9.27 2.76 15.50
N MET A 98 9.47 3.70 14.58
CA MET A 98 10.38 4.83 14.77
C MET A 98 9.85 5.81 15.83
N GLU A 99 8.57 6.18 15.77
CA GLU A 99 7.96 7.05 16.77
C GLU A 99 7.98 6.46 18.17
N ALA A 100 7.77 5.12 18.28
CA ALA A 100 7.84 4.40 19.56
C ALA A 100 9.28 4.15 20.04
N GLY A 101 10.32 4.60 19.32
CA GLY A 101 11.72 4.39 19.66
C GLY A 101 12.20 2.93 19.55
N GLN A 102 11.40 2.05 18.89
CA GLN A 102 11.75 0.65 18.67
C GLN A 102 12.56 0.42 17.38
N ILE A 103 12.57 1.42 16.50
CA ILE A 103 13.40 1.51 15.32
C ILE A 103 14.13 2.85 15.37
N ILE A 104 15.46 2.81 15.47
CA ILE A 104 16.30 4.02 15.54
C ILE A 104 16.87 4.26 14.15
N GLY A 105 16.12 4.97 13.31
CA GLY A 105 16.54 5.39 11.97
C GLY A 105 17.15 4.25 11.16
N THR A 106 18.39 4.42 10.74
CA THR A 106 19.17 3.42 9.99
C THR A 106 20.05 2.55 10.88
N GLU A 107 20.08 2.81 12.19
CA GLU A 107 20.92 2.07 13.14
C GLU A 107 20.28 0.72 13.53
N THR A 108 18.95 0.66 13.55
CA THR A 108 18.24 -0.60 13.84
C THR A 108 18.33 -1.54 12.65
N LEU A 109 19.06 -2.63 12.81
CA LEU A 109 19.24 -3.65 11.80
C LEU A 109 18.58 -4.96 12.23
N PHE A 110 17.59 -5.43 11.45
CA PHE A 110 17.05 -6.78 11.59
C PHE A 110 17.44 -7.62 10.39
N ALA A 111 17.79 -8.88 10.64
CA ALA A 111 18.00 -9.84 9.56
C ALA A 111 16.68 -10.23 8.90
N GLY A 112 16.72 -10.51 7.59
CA GLY A 112 15.57 -10.94 6.80
C GLY A 112 15.68 -12.42 6.40
N PRO A 113 15.50 -13.39 7.32
CA PRO A 113 15.50 -14.80 6.97
C PRO A 113 14.29 -15.17 6.08
N PRO A 114 14.33 -16.34 5.41
CA PRO A 114 13.21 -16.86 4.61
C PRO A 114 11.91 -17.06 5.40
N GLY A 115 11.98 -17.11 6.71
CA GLY A 115 10.86 -17.19 7.64
C GLY A 115 11.30 -17.12 9.09
N LEU A 116 10.32 -16.88 9.96
CA LEU A 116 10.49 -16.84 11.43
C LEU A 116 9.45 -17.71 12.08
N THR A 117 9.83 -18.42 13.15
CA THR A 117 8.87 -19.09 14.02
C THR A 117 8.42 -18.12 15.11
N ILE A 118 7.13 -17.80 15.12
CA ILE A 118 6.49 -16.89 16.08
C ILE A 118 5.42 -17.68 16.80
N ASP A 119 5.57 -17.82 18.11
CA ASP A 119 4.65 -18.60 18.96
C ASP A 119 4.31 -19.99 18.37
N GLY A 120 5.36 -20.74 18.03
CA GLY A 120 5.26 -22.12 17.52
C GLY A 120 4.80 -22.23 16.03
N ARG A 121 4.44 -21.13 15.36
CA ARG A 121 4.02 -21.12 13.98
C ARG A 121 5.09 -20.51 13.09
N TYR A 122 5.37 -21.15 11.94
CA TYR A 122 6.31 -20.63 10.94
C TYR A 122 5.65 -19.61 10.01
N PHE A 123 6.17 -18.39 10.00
CA PHE A 123 5.77 -17.27 9.16
C PHE A 123 6.80 -17.04 8.06
N LYS A 124 6.39 -17.23 6.82
CA LYS A 124 7.28 -17.13 5.65
C LYS A 124 7.53 -15.68 5.24
N ASN A 125 8.75 -15.42 4.76
CA ASN A 125 8.96 -14.29 3.86
C ASN A 125 8.34 -14.61 2.48
N TRP A 126 8.16 -13.60 1.63
CA TRP A 126 7.74 -13.81 0.25
C TRP A 126 8.88 -14.39 -0.62
N SER A 127 10.13 -14.12 -0.25
CA SER A 127 11.35 -14.64 -0.87
C SER A 127 11.94 -15.77 -0.02
N THR A 128 12.54 -16.75 -0.68
CA THR A 128 13.32 -17.82 -0.04
C THR A 128 14.77 -17.41 0.23
N SER A 129 15.20 -16.24 -0.28
CA SER A 129 16.54 -15.71 -0.04
C SER A 129 16.68 -15.24 1.40
N TYR A 130 17.84 -15.46 1.98
CA TYR A 130 18.25 -14.84 3.23
C TYR A 130 18.75 -13.42 2.92
N TYR A 131 18.11 -12.44 3.49
CA TYR A 131 18.60 -11.06 3.51
C TYR A 131 19.36 -10.87 4.82
N GLY A 132 20.60 -10.44 4.75
CA GLY A 132 21.39 -10.07 5.92
C GLY A 132 20.73 -8.97 6.77
N PRO A 133 21.45 -8.45 7.78
CA PRO A 133 20.97 -7.29 8.52
C PRO A 133 20.70 -6.12 7.58
N MET A 134 19.53 -5.50 7.73
CA MET A 134 19.09 -4.38 6.89
C MET A 134 18.35 -3.33 7.70
N ASP A 135 18.47 -2.08 7.31
CA ASP A 135 17.72 -0.97 7.89
C ASP A 135 16.26 -0.91 7.36
N VAL A 136 15.50 0.01 7.90
CA VAL A 136 14.08 0.22 7.54
C VAL A 136 13.89 0.54 6.05
N ARG A 137 14.84 1.27 5.43
CA ARG A 137 14.77 1.65 4.02
C ARG A 137 14.87 0.43 3.13
N TYR A 138 15.92 -0.40 3.35
CA TYR A 138 16.12 -1.60 2.55
C TYR A 138 15.06 -2.67 2.81
N ALA A 139 14.53 -2.75 4.03
CA ALA A 139 13.38 -3.59 4.36
C ALA A 139 12.11 -3.19 3.57
N LEU A 140 11.90 -1.89 3.35
CA LEU A 140 10.82 -1.39 2.47
C LEU A 140 11.09 -1.72 1.00
N VAL A 141 12.33 -1.52 0.51
CA VAL A 141 12.75 -1.82 -0.88
C VAL A 141 12.48 -3.28 -1.23
N THR A 142 12.99 -4.20 -0.41
CA THR A 142 12.82 -5.63 -0.61
C THR A 142 11.47 -6.16 -0.15
N SER A 143 10.69 -5.33 0.52
CA SER A 143 9.39 -5.73 1.11
C SER A 143 9.52 -6.94 2.07
N CYS A 144 10.60 -7.03 2.84
CA CYS A 144 10.93 -8.17 3.70
C CYS A 144 9.91 -8.36 4.81
N ASN A 145 9.10 -9.43 4.76
CA ASN A 145 8.08 -9.69 5.79
C ASN A 145 8.70 -9.96 7.16
N THR A 146 9.76 -10.75 7.20
CA THR A 146 10.39 -11.17 8.46
C THR A 146 11.03 -10.01 9.20
N TRP A 147 11.49 -8.98 8.50
CA TRP A 147 11.92 -7.73 9.11
C TRP A 147 10.73 -7.03 9.81
N PHE A 148 9.60 -6.92 9.10
CA PHE A 148 8.41 -6.24 9.63
C PHE A 148 7.71 -7.04 10.75
N TYR A 149 7.83 -8.36 10.78
CA TYR A 149 7.38 -9.15 11.93
C TYR A 149 8.15 -8.76 13.20
N GLN A 150 9.49 -8.68 13.12
CA GLN A 150 10.34 -8.28 14.23
C GLN A 150 10.03 -6.84 14.68
N ALA A 151 9.94 -5.93 13.73
CA ALA A 151 9.59 -4.53 14.00
C ALA A 151 8.25 -4.41 14.75
N ALA A 152 7.21 -5.09 14.29
CA ALA A 152 5.89 -5.01 14.93
C ALA A 152 5.84 -5.70 16.30
N LEU A 153 6.55 -6.83 16.47
CA LEU A 153 6.63 -7.50 17.77
C LEU A 153 7.30 -6.61 18.84
N ASN A 154 8.28 -5.80 18.43
CA ASN A 154 8.92 -4.83 19.32
C ASN A 154 8.04 -3.59 19.56
N THR A 155 7.32 -3.11 18.53
CA THR A 155 6.51 -1.88 18.60
C THR A 155 5.19 -2.09 19.33
N GLY A 156 4.55 -3.25 19.13
CA GLY A 156 3.21 -3.50 19.64
C GLY A 156 2.08 -2.94 18.77
N ALA A 157 0.87 -3.40 19.00
CA ALA A 157 -0.30 -3.03 18.19
C ALA A 157 -0.78 -1.59 18.41
N GLY A 158 -0.65 -1.07 19.63
CA GLY A 158 -1.13 0.27 20.00
C GLY A 158 -0.51 1.39 19.13
N PRO A 159 0.81 1.57 19.13
CA PRO A 159 1.47 2.57 18.29
C PRO A 159 1.16 2.40 16.81
N ILE A 160 1.09 1.17 16.29
CA ILE A 160 0.76 0.92 14.88
C ILE A 160 -0.67 1.38 14.58
N ALA A 161 -1.64 1.06 15.43
CA ALA A 161 -3.04 1.48 15.23
C ALA A 161 -3.19 3.00 15.32
N ASP A 162 -2.46 3.66 16.23
CA ASP A 162 -2.47 5.11 16.38
C ASP A 162 -1.94 5.81 15.12
N VAL A 163 -0.79 5.39 14.61
CA VAL A 163 -0.26 5.92 13.35
C VAL A 163 -1.25 5.70 12.21
N CYS A 164 -1.83 4.51 12.08
CA CYS A 164 -2.85 4.23 11.07
C CYS A 164 -4.04 5.19 11.14
N ALA A 165 -4.55 5.47 12.34
CA ALA A 165 -5.65 6.41 12.54
C ALA A 165 -5.28 7.84 12.11
N ARG A 166 -4.06 8.31 12.42
CA ARG A 166 -3.55 9.61 11.96
C ARG A 166 -3.44 9.70 10.44
N PHE A 167 -3.20 8.57 9.75
CA PHE A 167 -3.25 8.47 8.29
C PHE A 167 -4.66 8.29 7.72
N GLY A 168 -5.71 8.33 8.55
CA GLY A 168 -7.12 8.21 8.14
C GLY A 168 -7.56 6.77 7.85
N LEU A 169 -6.75 5.77 8.17
CA LEU A 169 -7.14 4.37 8.05
C LEU A 169 -8.08 3.98 9.18
N GLY A 170 -9.13 3.24 8.88
CA GLY A 170 -10.20 2.91 9.84
C GLY A 170 -11.29 3.98 9.97
N ILE A 171 -11.20 5.08 9.21
CA ILE A 171 -12.15 6.20 9.21
C ILE A 171 -12.69 6.40 7.81
N ALA A 172 -14.01 6.50 7.64
CA ALA A 172 -14.61 6.75 6.33
C ALA A 172 -14.21 8.13 5.80
N PRO A 173 -13.58 8.21 4.60
CA PRO A 173 -13.29 9.49 3.96
C PRO A 173 -14.57 10.31 3.73
N ALA A 174 -14.52 11.61 4.01
CA ALA A 174 -15.67 12.50 3.86
C ALA A 174 -15.94 12.82 2.38
N LEU A 175 -16.52 11.88 1.66
CA LEU A 175 -16.95 12.02 0.26
C LEU A 175 -18.48 12.03 0.16
N PRO A 176 -19.07 12.86 -0.73
CA PRO A 176 -20.51 12.90 -0.95
C PRO A 176 -20.97 11.74 -1.87
N LEU A 177 -20.58 10.52 -1.49
CA LEU A 177 -20.88 9.29 -2.23
C LEU A 177 -21.52 8.26 -1.30
N PRO A 178 -22.41 7.39 -1.80
CA PRO A 178 -22.97 6.32 -0.99
C PRO A 178 -21.90 5.26 -0.64
N SER A 179 -22.06 4.63 0.51
CA SER A 179 -21.29 3.43 0.89
C SER A 179 -19.76 3.61 0.95
N VAL A 180 -19.28 4.80 1.33
CA VAL A 180 -17.85 5.02 1.55
C VAL A 180 -17.38 4.17 2.73
N SER A 181 -16.46 3.24 2.46
CA SER A 181 -15.96 2.30 3.46
C SER A 181 -15.00 2.97 4.45
N PRO A 182 -15.16 2.76 5.77
CA PRO A 182 -14.16 3.13 6.76
C PRO A 182 -12.93 2.19 6.73
N GLY A 183 -12.96 1.08 5.98
CA GLY A 183 -12.00 0.01 6.16
C GLY A 183 -12.14 -0.64 7.54
N ASN A 184 -11.04 -1.22 8.02
CA ASN A 184 -10.98 -1.78 9.37
C ASN A 184 -9.55 -1.75 9.90
N ILE A 185 -9.29 -0.99 10.94
CA ILE A 185 -8.10 -1.10 11.78
C ILE A 185 -8.59 -1.60 13.14
N PRO A 186 -8.41 -2.89 13.45
CA PRO A 186 -8.88 -3.44 14.71
C PRO A 186 -8.21 -2.76 15.90
N LYS A 187 -8.92 -2.73 17.02
CA LYS A 187 -8.38 -2.21 18.27
C LYS A 187 -7.16 -3.02 18.72
N PRO A 188 -6.19 -2.40 19.42
CA PRO A 188 -4.96 -3.07 19.85
C PRO A 188 -5.19 -4.41 20.60
N GLU A 189 -6.29 -4.51 21.36
CA GLU A 189 -6.64 -5.72 22.13
C GLU A 189 -6.92 -6.95 21.24
N ALA A 190 -7.28 -6.73 19.97
CA ALA A 190 -7.47 -7.81 18.98
C ALA A 190 -6.15 -8.49 18.57
N TYR A 191 -5.02 -7.91 18.94
CA TYR A 191 -3.67 -8.39 18.62
C TYR A 191 -2.89 -8.81 19.86
N GLY A 192 -3.59 -9.35 20.86
CA GLY A 192 -3.00 -9.82 22.11
C GLY A 192 -2.04 -11.01 21.97
N ASP A 193 -2.06 -11.70 20.81
CA ASP A 193 -1.13 -12.78 20.52
C ASP A 193 -0.11 -12.38 19.43
N PRO A 194 1.15 -12.88 19.53
CA PRO A 194 2.22 -12.53 18.59
C PRO A 194 1.93 -12.89 17.13
N ARG A 195 1.12 -13.93 16.88
CA ARG A 195 0.77 -14.38 15.51
C ARG A 195 -0.17 -13.40 14.82
N SER A 196 -1.17 -12.90 15.54
CA SER A 196 -2.07 -11.86 15.04
C SER A 196 -1.31 -10.58 14.77
N LEU A 197 -0.38 -10.19 15.65
CA LEU A 197 0.46 -9.01 15.48
C LEU A 197 1.39 -9.13 14.25
N ALA A 198 1.96 -10.32 14.01
CA ALA A 198 2.74 -10.57 12.79
C ALA A 198 1.91 -10.40 11.50
N ASN A 199 0.65 -10.87 11.48
CA ASN A 199 -0.24 -10.61 10.34
C ASN A 199 -0.57 -9.13 10.19
N PHE A 200 -0.79 -8.41 11.29
CA PHE A 200 -1.00 -6.96 11.31
C PHE A 200 0.17 -6.21 10.68
N ALA A 201 1.40 -6.59 11.03
CA ALA A 201 2.64 -6.00 10.52
C ALA A 201 2.73 -5.94 8.99
N ILE A 202 2.07 -6.85 8.30
CA ILE A 202 2.12 -6.95 6.84
C ILE A 202 0.78 -6.64 6.17
N GLY A 203 -0.15 -5.99 6.89
CA GLY A 203 -1.45 -5.59 6.36
C GLY A 203 -2.36 -6.75 5.99
N GLN A 204 -2.32 -7.83 6.76
CA GLN A 204 -3.12 -9.04 6.60
C GLN A 204 -4.04 -9.25 7.83
N GLY A 205 -4.79 -10.33 7.81
CA GLY A 205 -5.73 -10.63 8.90
C GLY A 205 -6.98 -9.75 8.80
N GLN A 206 -7.28 -9.01 9.85
CA GLN A 206 -8.49 -8.19 9.95
C GLN A 206 -8.31 -6.75 9.40
N VAL A 207 -7.10 -6.38 9.00
CA VAL A 207 -6.82 -5.05 8.43
C VAL A 207 -7.45 -4.92 7.07
N LEU A 208 -8.28 -3.91 6.90
CA LEU A 208 -8.93 -3.58 5.63
C LEU A 208 -8.81 -2.09 5.34
N ALA A 209 -8.52 -1.74 4.10
CA ALA A 209 -8.50 -0.37 3.63
C ALA A 209 -9.17 -0.26 2.25
N SER A 210 -9.83 0.87 2.00
CA SER A 210 -10.34 1.17 0.66
C SER A 210 -9.24 1.82 -0.20
N PRO A 211 -9.32 1.71 -1.54
CA PRO A 211 -8.37 2.38 -2.42
C PRO A 211 -8.29 3.89 -2.21
N VAL A 212 -9.41 4.54 -1.94
CA VAL A 212 -9.41 5.98 -1.65
C VAL A 212 -8.69 6.30 -0.34
N GLN A 213 -8.84 5.47 0.71
CA GLN A 213 -8.06 5.65 1.95
C GLN A 213 -6.56 5.49 1.69
N MET A 214 -6.16 4.47 0.93
CA MET A 214 -4.76 4.26 0.60
C MET A 214 -4.18 5.40 -0.23
N ALA A 215 -4.94 5.97 -1.18
CA ALA A 215 -4.51 7.14 -1.96
C ALA A 215 -4.33 8.38 -1.08
N LEU A 216 -5.25 8.63 -0.14
CA LEU A 216 -5.16 9.72 0.83
C LEU A 216 -3.98 9.54 1.81
N ALA A 217 -3.73 8.32 2.26
CA ALA A 217 -2.58 8.01 3.10
C ALA A 217 -1.25 8.21 2.34
N MET A 218 -1.21 7.88 1.05
CA MET A 218 -0.05 8.19 0.19
C MET A 218 0.09 9.70 -0.05
N ALA A 219 -1.03 10.44 -0.16
CA ALA A 219 -1.01 11.90 -0.23
C ALA A 219 -0.38 12.51 1.02
N ALA A 220 -0.72 11.99 2.20
CA ALA A 220 -0.13 12.42 3.47
C ALA A 220 1.37 12.12 3.54
N LEU A 221 1.82 10.95 3.07
CA LEU A 221 3.25 10.66 2.93
C LEU A 221 3.93 11.60 1.93
N ALA A 222 3.26 11.96 0.84
CA ALA A 222 3.79 12.84 -0.19
C ALA A 222 3.95 14.30 0.28
N ASN A 223 2.99 14.85 1.04
CA ASN A 223 3.11 16.19 1.62
C ASN A 223 3.88 16.22 2.95
N GLY A 224 3.87 15.12 3.72
CA GLY A 224 4.65 14.93 4.94
C GLY A 224 4.10 15.57 6.20
N ASP A 225 2.90 16.09 6.18
CA ASP A 225 2.32 16.84 7.32
C ASP A 225 0.90 16.38 7.67
N PHE A 226 0.02 16.20 6.69
CA PHE A 226 -1.40 16.00 6.94
C PHE A 226 -2.06 15.06 5.93
N VAL A 227 -3.16 14.44 6.33
CA VAL A 227 -4.10 13.80 5.41
C VAL A 227 -5.02 14.89 4.85
N PRO A 228 -5.04 15.10 3.52
CA PRO A 228 -5.97 16.06 2.95
C PRO A 228 -7.41 15.52 3.04
N GLN A 229 -8.38 16.41 3.29
CA GLN A 229 -9.79 16.04 3.19
C GLN A 229 -10.12 15.83 1.71
N PRO A 230 -10.68 14.67 1.32
CA PRO A 230 -11.00 14.41 -0.08
C PRO A 230 -12.05 15.39 -0.58
N ARG A 231 -11.79 15.99 -1.75
CA ARG A 231 -12.67 16.97 -2.38
C ARG A 231 -13.06 16.50 -3.78
N LEU A 232 -14.31 16.09 -3.94
CA LEU A 232 -14.87 15.68 -5.24
C LEU A 232 -15.55 16.83 -5.96
N ILE A 233 -16.23 17.73 -5.21
CA ILE A 233 -16.94 18.89 -5.73
C ILE A 233 -16.12 20.13 -5.38
N ARG A 234 -15.61 20.83 -6.40
CA ARG A 234 -14.92 22.12 -6.24
C ARG A 234 -15.89 23.28 -6.08
N GLU A 235 -16.90 23.34 -6.95
CA GLU A 235 -17.84 24.45 -7.01
C GLU A 235 -19.25 23.97 -7.30
N THR A 236 -20.22 24.77 -6.84
CA THR A 236 -21.64 24.67 -7.20
C THR A 236 -22.05 25.99 -7.82
N VAL A 237 -22.64 25.94 -9.01
CA VAL A 237 -22.98 27.11 -9.83
C VAL A 237 -24.45 27.06 -10.20
N ASP A 238 -25.14 28.21 -10.13
CA ASP A 238 -26.50 28.37 -10.67
C ASP A 238 -26.44 28.28 -12.20
N PRO A 239 -27.09 27.30 -12.84
CA PRO A 239 -26.99 27.09 -14.28
C PRO A 239 -27.74 28.18 -15.09
N LYS A 240 -28.65 28.97 -14.46
CA LYS A 240 -29.44 29.97 -15.16
C LYS A 240 -28.67 31.26 -15.32
N VAL A 241 -27.94 31.68 -14.29
CA VAL A 241 -27.27 32.98 -14.24
C VAL A 241 -25.75 32.86 -14.17
N GLY A 242 -25.19 31.66 -14.09
CA GLY A 242 -23.75 31.42 -13.99
C GLY A 242 -23.15 31.88 -12.66
N THR A 243 -23.97 32.19 -11.67
CA THR A 243 -23.49 32.69 -10.37
C THR A 243 -22.92 31.56 -9.54
N LEU A 244 -21.72 31.76 -8.97
CA LEU A 244 -21.12 30.86 -8.01
C LEU A 244 -21.93 30.86 -6.71
N ILE A 245 -22.51 29.68 -6.38
CA ILE A 245 -23.29 29.49 -5.13
C ILE A 245 -22.31 29.09 -4.00
N MET A 246 -21.39 28.17 -4.26
CA MET A 246 -20.46 27.66 -3.25
C MET A 246 -19.13 27.25 -3.89
N ARG A 247 -18.04 27.55 -3.19
CA ARG A 247 -16.70 27.03 -3.50
C ARG A 247 -16.15 26.28 -2.29
N ASN A 248 -15.85 25.00 -2.48
CA ASN A 248 -15.21 24.18 -1.47
C ASN A 248 -13.71 24.44 -1.46
N GLN A 249 -13.17 24.92 -0.34
CA GLN A 249 -11.73 25.13 -0.17
C GLN A 249 -11.04 23.83 0.26
N PRO A 250 -9.75 23.63 -0.09
CA PRO A 250 -8.94 22.54 0.46
C PRO A 250 -8.91 22.58 1.99
N ARG A 251 -8.98 21.42 2.62
CA ARG A 251 -8.94 21.27 4.09
C ARG A 251 -8.04 20.10 4.48
N LYS A 252 -7.49 20.17 5.69
CA LYS A 252 -6.78 19.06 6.33
C LYS A 252 -7.80 18.21 7.11
N ALA A 253 -7.77 16.89 6.92
CA ALA A 253 -8.59 15.95 7.69
C ALA A 253 -7.91 15.60 9.02
N SER A 254 -6.59 15.36 9.02
CA SER A 254 -5.79 15.07 10.21
C SER A 254 -4.35 15.51 10.00
N SER A 255 -3.61 15.77 11.09
CA SER A 255 -2.16 16.01 11.06
C SER A 255 -1.41 14.75 11.46
N LEU A 256 -0.30 14.47 10.80
CA LEU A 256 0.49 13.27 11.07
C LEU A 256 1.24 13.35 12.41
N ARG A 257 1.75 14.53 12.78
CA ARG A 257 2.55 14.75 14.01
C ARG A 257 3.72 13.78 14.15
N LEU A 258 4.36 13.46 13.04
CA LEU A 258 5.51 12.57 12.96
C LEU A 258 6.78 13.35 12.71
N SER A 259 7.93 12.78 13.08
CA SER A 259 9.24 13.35 12.81
C SER A 259 9.44 13.47 11.28
N PRO A 260 9.83 14.66 10.77
CA PRO A 260 10.18 14.83 9.37
C PRO A 260 11.31 13.89 8.92
N GLY A 261 12.24 13.54 9.81
CA GLY A 261 13.33 12.59 9.53
C GLY A 261 12.81 11.17 9.29
N ASP A 262 11.85 10.71 10.10
CA ASP A 262 11.26 9.38 9.96
C ASP A 262 10.44 9.27 8.67
N ILE A 263 9.68 10.33 8.36
CA ILE A 263 8.95 10.41 7.08
C ILE A 263 9.94 10.37 5.91
N ALA A 264 11.06 11.08 5.99
CA ALA A 264 12.08 11.06 4.94
C ALA A 264 12.68 9.67 4.74
N LEU A 265 12.99 8.93 5.81
CA LEU A 265 13.48 7.55 5.73
C LEU A 265 12.49 6.60 5.06
N VAL A 266 11.19 6.72 5.39
CA VAL A 266 10.15 5.92 4.74
C VAL A 266 10.02 6.30 3.26
N ARG A 267 10.07 7.58 2.92
CA ARG A 267 10.08 8.05 1.53
C ARG A 267 11.27 7.50 0.76
N ASP A 268 12.47 7.49 1.35
CA ASP A 268 13.68 6.92 0.75
C ASP A 268 13.51 5.43 0.44
N GLY A 269 12.94 4.67 1.38
CA GLY A 269 12.58 3.27 1.15
C GLY A 269 11.58 3.11 0.00
N MET A 270 10.52 3.94 -0.04
CA MET A 270 9.51 3.90 -1.11
C MET A 270 10.06 4.35 -2.46
N TRP A 271 11.01 5.28 -2.48
CA TRP A 271 11.75 5.62 -3.68
C TRP A 271 12.52 4.41 -4.21
N GLY A 272 13.24 3.70 -3.33
CA GLY A 272 14.01 2.52 -3.69
C GLY A 272 13.17 1.35 -4.20
N VAL A 273 11.92 1.18 -3.71
CA VAL A 273 10.97 0.18 -4.24
C VAL A 273 10.76 0.32 -5.74
N VAL A 274 10.79 1.54 -6.26
CA VAL A 274 10.53 1.85 -7.68
C VAL A 274 11.84 1.96 -8.46
N ASN A 275 12.90 2.54 -7.86
CA ASN A 275 14.06 3.02 -8.60
C ASN A 275 15.33 2.16 -8.43
N TYR A 276 15.41 1.25 -7.44
CA TYR A 276 16.49 0.27 -7.33
C TYR A 276 16.22 -0.99 -8.16
N SER A 277 17.30 -1.64 -8.60
CA SER A 277 17.21 -2.94 -9.29
C SER A 277 16.62 -4.05 -8.43
N SER A 278 16.82 -3.98 -7.10
CA SER A 278 16.21 -4.88 -6.11
C SER A 278 14.78 -4.49 -5.72
N GLY A 279 14.27 -3.36 -6.22
CA GLY A 279 12.93 -2.87 -5.92
C GLY A 279 11.83 -3.69 -6.59
N THR A 280 10.67 -3.73 -5.96
CA THR A 280 9.54 -4.58 -6.40
C THR A 280 8.63 -3.92 -7.44
N ALA A 281 8.86 -2.66 -7.81
CA ALA A 281 8.02 -1.88 -8.74
C ALA A 281 8.80 -1.15 -9.85
N GLY A 282 9.96 -1.66 -10.28
CA GLY A 282 10.79 -1.04 -11.31
C GLY A 282 10.08 -0.73 -12.62
N ILE A 283 8.98 -1.44 -12.95
CA ILE A 283 8.13 -1.14 -14.10
C ILE A 283 7.50 0.26 -14.03
N ALA A 284 7.32 0.83 -12.85
CA ALA A 284 6.76 2.16 -12.65
C ALA A 284 7.80 3.28 -12.61
N ALA A 285 9.08 2.95 -12.77
CA ALA A 285 10.14 3.95 -12.77
C ALA A 285 9.98 4.97 -13.90
N MET A 286 10.16 6.24 -13.55
CA MET A 286 10.21 7.39 -14.46
C MET A 286 11.42 8.25 -14.06
N ARG A 287 12.06 8.90 -15.03
CA ARG A 287 13.22 9.75 -14.75
C ARG A 287 12.80 11.11 -14.21
N ASN A 288 11.78 11.68 -14.80
CA ASN A 288 11.24 13.00 -14.47
C ASN A 288 9.75 13.03 -14.86
N PRO A 289 8.84 13.23 -13.89
CA PRO A 289 9.08 13.24 -12.45
C PRO A 289 9.34 11.82 -11.88
N VAL A 290 9.91 11.77 -10.68
CA VAL A 290 10.23 10.51 -10.00
C VAL A 290 8.99 9.93 -9.32
N VAL A 291 8.87 8.61 -9.35
CA VAL A 291 7.80 7.86 -8.69
C VAL A 291 8.32 7.24 -7.39
N TYR A 292 7.55 7.42 -6.34
CA TYR A 292 7.67 6.75 -5.04
C TYR A 292 6.52 5.76 -4.90
N GLY A 293 6.77 4.58 -4.38
CA GLY A 293 5.66 3.64 -4.25
C GLY A 293 5.96 2.43 -3.38
N LYS A 294 4.91 1.67 -3.13
CA LYS A 294 4.97 0.37 -2.42
C LYS A 294 4.05 -0.62 -3.08
N THR A 295 4.56 -1.79 -3.40
CA THR A 295 3.76 -2.91 -3.85
C THR A 295 3.16 -3.66 -2.68
N GLY A 296 1.99 -4.23 -2.89
CA GLY A 296 1.34 -5.14 -1.96
C GLY A 296 0.80 -6.36 -2.69
N THR A 297 0.79 -7.47 -1.98
CA THR A 297 0.10 -8.69 -2.38
C THR A 297 -0.58 -9.23 -1.14
N SER A 298 -1.87 -9.49 -1.23
CA SER A 298 -2.64 -9.99 -0.10
C SER A 298 -3.57 -11.11 -0.53
N GLN A 299 -4.03 -11.88 0.43
CA GLN A 299 -5.05 -12.89 0.25
C GLN A 299 -6.39 -12.38 0.78
N TRP A 300 -7.44 -12.70 0.07
CA TRP A 300 -8.79 -12.26 0.37
C TRP A 300 -9.78 -13.39 0.09
N SER A 301 -10.72 -13.62 0.98
CA SER A 301 -11.74 -14.65 0.82
C SER A 301 -13.06 -14.03 0.34
N VAL A 302 -13.60 -14.55 -0.75
CA VAL A 302 -14.91 -14.17 -1.29
C VAL A 302 -15.73 -15.42 -1.52
N GLY A 303 -16.87 -15.52 -0.85
CA GLY A 303 -17.73 -16.71 -0.97
C GLY A 303 -17.00 -18.01 -0.63
N GLY A 304 -16.11 -17.99 0.36
CA GLY A 304 -15.29 -19.14 0.78
C GLY A 304 -14.11 -19.47 -0.15
N GLN A 305 -13.93 -18.73 -1.25
CA GLN A 305 -12.81 -18.91 -2.17
C GLN A 305 -11.70 -17.91 -1.93
N MET A 306 -10.48 -18.41 -1.70
CA MET A 306 -9.29 -17.56 -1.59
C MET A 306 -8.89 -16.99 -2.95
N ARG A 307 -8.66 -15.68 -2.98
CA ARG A 307 -8.18 -14.91 -4.13
C ARG A 307 -6.98 -14.08 -3.73
N SER A 308 -6.15 -13.73 -4.69
CA SER A 308 -5.07 -12.77 -4.50
C SER A 308 -5.54 -11.37 -4.87
N LEU A 309 -5.06 -10.39 -4.12
CA LEU A 309 -5.14 -8.97 -4.45
C LEU A 309 -3.73 -8.47 -4.75
N ALA A 310 -3.59 -7.69 -5.80
CA ALA A 310 -2.35 -6.99 -6.12
C ALA A 310 -2.56 -5.49 -5.94
N TRP A 311 -1.68 -4.88 -5.16
CA TRP A 311 -1.70 -3.45 -4.85
C TRP A 311 -0.45 -2.75 -5.35
N PHE A 312 -0.60 -1.51 -5.77
CA PHE A 312 0.47 -0.55 -5.91
C PHE A 312 -0.02 0.82 -5.49
N THR A 313 0.63 1.40 -4.50
CA THR A 313 0.29 2.72 -3.95
C THR A 313 1.52 3.60 -3.90
N GLY A 314 1.35 4.90 -4.04
CA GLY A 314 2.48 5.82 -4.03
C GLY A 314 2.12 7.22 -4.47
N TRP A 315 3.13 7.96 -4.89
CA TRP A 315 2.97 9.32 -5.45
C TRP A 315 4.05 9.62 -6.47
N VAL A 316 3.82 10.71 -7.21
CA VAL A 316 4.79 11.28 -8.13
C VAL A 316 5.37 12.53 -7.51
N ASP A 317 6.70 12.65 -7.50
CA ASP A 317 7.39 13.84 -6.98
C ASP A 317 7.33 14.98 -8.01
N ALA A 318 6.15 15.57 -8.09
CA ALA A 318 5.80 16.70 -8.94
C ALA A 318 4.97 17.69 -8.13
N GLN A 319 4.75 18.87 -8.69
CA GLN A 319 3.86 19.88 -8.10
C GLN A 319 2.77 20.25 -9.11
N ASN A 320 1.64 20.72 -8.61
CA ASN A 320 0.54 21.30 -9.38
C ASN A 320 -0.04 20.36 -10.48
N PRO A 321 -0.63 19.22 -10.14
CA PRO A 321 -0.79 18.62 -8.81
C PRO A 321 0.34 17.63 -8.47
N ARG A 322 0.59 17.42 -7.18
CA ARG A 322 1.36 16.28 -6.66
C ARG A 322 0.43 15.08 -6.61
N ILE A 323 0.55 14.17 -7.55
CA ILE A 323 -0.40 13.06 -7.70
C ILE A 323 -0.01 11.92 -6.76
N ALA A 324 -0.84 11.67 -5.74
CA ALA A 324 -0.82 10.43 -4.97
C ALA A 324 -1.84 9.46 -5.55
N PHE A 325 -1.55 8.15 -5.49
CA PHE A 325 -2.40 7.15 -6.13
C PHE A 325 -2.48 5.83 -5.35
N ALA A 326 -3.55 5.10 -5.61
CA ALA A 326 -3.71 3.71 -5.21
C ALA A 326 -4.36 2.89 -6.33
N VAL A 327 -3.76 1.74 -6.62
CA VAL A 327 -4.27 0.75 -7.57
C VAL A 327 -4.44 -0.58 -6.85
N VAL A 328 -5.58 -1.21 -7.04
CA VAL A 328 -5.84 -2.58 -6.63
C VAL A 328 -6.42 -3.39 -7.78
N THR A 329 -6.00 -4.64 -7.95
CA THR A 329 -6.61 -5.59 -8.87
C THR A 329 -6.90 -6.91 -8.16
N GLN A 330 -8.01 -7.56 -8.55
CA GLN A 330 -8.49 -8.79 -7.96
C GLN A 330 -8.19 -9.97 -8.89
N GLY A 331 -7.55 -11.01 -8.35
CA GLY A 331 -7.30 -12.26 -9.06
C GLY A 331 -8.54 -13.15 -9.12
N LYS A 332 -8.50 -14.10 -10.05
CA LYS A 332 -9.43 -15.22 -10.06
C LYS A 332 -9.12 -16.17 -8.88
N ALA A 333 -10.02 -17.10 -8.59
CA ALA A 333 -9.75 -18.14 -7.59
C ALA A 333 -8.47 -18.89 -7.93
N ARG A 334 -7.58 -19.05 -6.94
CA ARG A 334 -6.26 -19.72 -7.05
C ARG A 334 -5.25 -19.04 -8.00
N GLU A 335 -5.57 -17.87 -8.55
CA GLU A 335 -4.61 -17.09 -9.33
C GLU A 335 -3.63 -16.37 -8.40
N ALA A 336 -2.33 -16.55 -8.62
CA ALA A 336 -1.29 -15.83 -7.92
C ALA A 336 -1.04 -14.48 -8.62
N LEU A 337 -1.32 -13.37 -7.92
CA LEU A 337 -0.99 -12.02 -8.37
C LEU A 337 0.22 -11.49 -7.62
N SER A 338 0.85 -10.48 -8.17
CA SER A 338 1.83 -9.66 -7.45
C SER A 338 1.64 -8.17 -7.77
N GLY A 339 1.82 -7.31 -6.76
CA GLY A 339 1.68 -5.87 -6.94
C GLY A 339 2.55 -5.31 -8.06
N GLY A 340 3.81 -5.75 -8.14
CA GLY A 340 4.75 -5.30 -9.17
C GLY A 340 4.42 -5.74 -10.60
N ARG A 341 3.73 -6.87 -10.78
CA ARG A 341 3.39 -7.40 -12.10
C ARG A 341 1.94 -7.12 -12.54
N SER A 342 1.05 -6.85 -11.59
CA SER A 342 -0.38 -6.71 -11.90
C SER A 342 -0.91 -5.30 -11.65
N ALA A 343 -0.53 -4.62 -10.57
CA ALA A 343 -1.01 -3.28 -10.22
C ALA A 343 -0.05 -2.17 -10.68
N ALA A 344 1.27 -2.35 -10.51
CA ALA A 344 2.25 -1.33 -10.91
C ALA A 344 2.23 -1.02 -12.42
N PRO A 345 2.02 -1.96 -13.37
CA PRO A 345 1.88 -1.63 -14.78
C PRO A 345 0.69 -0.71 -15.08
N ILE A 346 -0.42 -0.84 -14.36
CA ILE A 346 -1.61 0.02 -14.51
C ILE A 346 -1.26 1.46 -14.13
N ALA A 347 -0.66 1.66 -12.95
CA ALA A 347 -0.20 2.97 -12.53
C ALA A 347 0.83 3.55 -13.50
N ALA A 348 1.82 2.75 -13.92
CA ALA A 348 2.84 3.16 -14.88
C ALA A 348 2.24 3.62 -16.21
N GLY A 349 1.22 2.91 -16.73
CA GLY A 349 0.52 3.28 -17.96
C GLY A 349 -0.19 4.62 -17.85
N VAL A 350 -0.84 4.89 -16.71
CA VAL A 350 -1.48 6.18 -16.44
C VAL A 350 -0.45 7.29 -16.28
N LEU A 351 0.51 7.11 -15.35
CA LEU A 351 1.45 8.17 -14.99
C LEU A 351 2.35 8.58 -16.16
N ARG A 352 2.89 7.61 -16.91
CA ARG A 352 3.71 7.92 -18.08
C ARG A 352 2.97 8.75 -19.13
N ARG A 353 1.69 8.43 -19.36
CA ARG A 353 0.87 9.17 -20.34
C ARG A 353 0.55 10.56 -19.83
N VAL A 354 0.16 10.68 -18.55
CA VAL A 354 -0.14 11.96 -17.91
C VAL A 354 1.06 12.92 -18.00
N TYR A 355 2.26 12.45 -17.68
CA TYR A 355 3.46 13.29 -17.70
C TYR A 355 4.16 13.37 -19.07
N ALA A 356 3.78 12.55 -20.04
CA ALA A 356 4.19 12.73 -21.43
C ALA A 356 3.39 13.85 -22.15
N GLU A 357 2.18 14.15 -21.65
CA GLU A 357 1.28 15.14 -22.24
C GLU A 357 0.75 16.09 -21.13
N PRO A 358 1.65 16.83 -20.46
CA PRO A 358 1.31 17.57 -19.24
C PRO A 358 0.21 18.60 -19.45
N GLU A 359 0.15 19.25 -20.61
CA GLU A 359 -0.89 20.23 -20.95
C GLU A 359 -2.27 19.59 -21.09
N VAL A 360 -2.34 18.39 -21.68
CA VAL A 360 -3.60 17.63 -21.86
C VAL A 360 -4.21 17.24 -20.52
N TYR A 361 -3.35 16.88 -19.57
CA TYR A 361 -3.77 16.40 -18.23
C TYR A 361 -3.68 17.48 -17.16
N ALA A 362 -3.37 18.72 -17.53
CA ALA A 362 -3.23 19.86 -16.61
C ALA A 362 -2.30 19.55 -15.42
N VAL A 363 -1.14 18.98 -15.71
CA VAL A 363 -0.07 18.73 -14.73
C VAL A 363 1.16 19.55 -15.08
N THR A 364 1.97 19.90 -14.08
CA THR A 364 3.23 20.63 -14.26
C THR A 364 4.41 19.69 -14.05
N LEU A 365 5.36 19.68 -14.95
CA LEU A 365 6.61 18.95 -14.78
C LEU A 365 7.51 19.71 -13.78
N PRO A 366 8.25 19.00 -12.91
CA PRO A 366 9.23 19.63 -12.04
C PRO A 366 10.37 20.26 -12.86
N GLU A 367 10.79 21.45 -12.47
CA GLU A 367 11.90 22.18 -13.11
C GLU A 367 13.27 21.55 -12.80
N VAL A 368 13.39 20.84 -11.69
CA VAL A 368 14.66 20.27 -11.19
C VAL A 368 14.70 18.77 -11.46
N PRO A 369 15.81 18.23 -11.97
CA PRO A 369 15.97 16.79 -12.14
C PRO A 369 15.76 16.07 -10.81
N SER A 370 15.15 14.91 -10.90
CA SER A 370 14.92 14.02 -9.78
C SER A 370 16.23 13.70 -9.04
N ARG A 371 16.06 13.45 -7.75
CA ARG A 371 17.05 13.02 -6.76
C ARG A 371 18.15 12.15 -7.37
N GLU A 372 19.41 12.52 -7.16
CA GLU A 372 20.54 11.62 -7.36
C GLU A 372 20.39 10.41 -6.44
N GLN A 373 20.71 9.23 -6.96
CA GLN A 373 20.69 8.02 -6.13
C GLN A 373 21.59 8.23 -4.90
N PRO A 374 21.09 8.09 -3.67
CA PRO A 374 21.98 8.10 -2.52
C PRO A 374 22.95 6.93 -2.68
N ALA A 375 24.22 7.23 -2.84
CA ALA A 375 25.32 6.25 -2.97
C ALA A 375 25.46 5.33 -1.72
N ILE A 376 24.64 5.56 -0.70
CA ILE A 376 24.83 5.10 0.67
C ILE A 376 24.39 3.65 0.91
N ILE A 377 23.47 3.10 0.11
CA ILE A 377 22.97 1.73 0.39
C ILE A 377 23.91 0.64 -0.12
N ALA A 378 24.70 0.90 -1.17
CA ALA A 378 25.67 -0.07 -1.67
C ALA A 378 26.84 -0.26 -0.69
N ALA A 379 27.27 0.78 0.02
CA ALA A 379 28.37 0.72 0.96
C ALA A 379 28.03 -0.03 2.25
N SER A 380 26.78 0.07 2.75
CA SER A 380 26.37 -0.64 3.97
C SER A 380 26.17 -2.13 3.78
N VAL A 381 25.79 -2.55 2.57
CA VAL A 381 25.66 -4.00 2.24
C VAL A 381 27.02 -4.64 1.99
N THR A 382 28.00 -3.92 1.44
CA THR A 382 29.34 -4.44 1.18
C THR A 382 30.19 -4.49 2.46
N ALA A 383 30.03 -3.53 3.39
CA ALA A 383 30.74 -3.53 4.66
C ALA A 383 30.25 -4.62 5.65
N ALA A 384 29.01 -5.11 5.50
CA ALA A 384 28.47 -6.20 6.33
C ALA A 384 28.88 -7.60 5.84
N ILE A 385 29.59 -7.71 4.71
CA ILE A 385 30.07 -8.99 4.13
C ILE A 385 31.54 -9.24 4.44
N GLU A 386 32.29 -8.26 4.98
CA GLU A 386 33.65 -8.53 5.45
C GLU A 386 33.61 -9.34 6.76
N GLU A 387 33.77 -10.61 6.57
CA GLU A 387 34.28 -11.68 7.43
C GLU A 387 34.14 -11.49 8.96
N VAL A 388 33.07 -12.07 9.50
CA VAL A 388 33.17 -12.66 10.84
C VAL A 388 33.83 -14.02 10.66
N PRO A 389 35.06 -14.24 11.16
CA PRO A 389 35.67 -15.56 11.14
C PRO A 389 34.79 -16.50 11.95
N LEU A 390 34.28 -17.54 11.34
CA LEU A 390 33.73 -18.67 12.03
C LEU A 390 34.92 -19.38 12.72
N GLU A 391 35.25 -19.01 13.94
CA GLU A 391 36.02 -19.86 14.83
C GLU A 391 35.15 -21.09 15.15
N VAL A 392 35.32 -22.10 14.34
CA VAL A 392 34.88 -23.46 14.68
C VAL A 392 35.90 -24.01 15.66
N GLU A 393 35.64 -23.94 16.94
CA GLU A 393 36.38 -24.72 17.93
C GLU A 393 36.28 -26.23 17.57
N PRO A 394 37.39 -26.91 17.40
CA PRO A 394 37.38 -28.34 17.17
C PRO A 394 36.98 -29.06 18.45
N GLN A 395 35.78 -29.66 18.45
CA GLN A 395 35.44 -30.61 19.49
C GLN A 395 36.49 -31.72 19.54
N ARG A 396 37.27 -31.71 20.61
CA ARG A 396 38.23 -32.75 20.96
C ARG A 396 37.49 -34.10 21.06
N ARG A 397 37.83 -34.98 20.11
CA ARG A 397 37.62 -36.43 20.29
C ARG A 397 38.53 -36.89 21.42
N GLY A 398 37.96 -37.41 22.47
CA GLY A 398 38.67 -38.05 23.58
C GLY A 398 37.81 -39.11 24.21
N GLY A 399 38.14 -40.36 23.89
CA GLY A 399 38.39 -41.46 24.73
C GLY A 399 37.17 -42.31 25.17
N LEU A 400 36.92 -43.32 24.43
CA LEU A 400 36.99 -44.77 24.78
C LEU A 400 36.74 -45.11 26.28
N LEU A 401 35.74 -45.90 26.58
CA LEU A 401 35.81 -47.26 27.10
C LEU A 401 34.52 -47.66 27.87
N ARG A 402 33.92 -48.74 27.33
CA ARG A 402 33.47 -49.96 28.05
C ARG A 402 32.60 -49.82 29.32
N PHE A 403 31.44 -50.44 29.25
CA PHE A 403 31.01 -51.62 30.03
C PHE A 403 29.61 -52.00 29.52
N LEU A 404 29.47 -53.09 28.78
CA LEU A 404 29.21 -54.50 29.14
C LEU A 404 27.92 -54.74 29.93
N PHE A 405 26.96 -55.39 29.23
CA PHE A 405 26.08 -56.48 29.65
C PHE A 405 25.18 -56.36 30.89
N GLY A 406 23.92 -56.65 30.66
CA GLY A 406 22.90 -57.10 31.57
C GLY A 406 21.53 -56.65 31.13
N GLY A 407 20.72 -57.35 30.41
CA GLY A 407 20.09 -58.60 30.69
C GLY A 407 18.84 -58.43 31.56
N GLY A 408 17.62 -58.50 30.98
CA GLY A 408 16.44 -58.59 31.82
C GLY A 408 15.12 -58.26 31.04
N ARG A 409 14.51 -59.32 30.55
CA ARG A 409 13.08 -59.40 30.11
C ARG A 409 12.11 -59.07 31.25
N ARG A 410 10.97 -58.48 30.87
CA ARG A 410 9.55 -58.84 31.07
C ARG A 410 8.68 -57.62 31.10
N SER A 411 7.80 -57.53 30.13
CA SER A 411 6.34 -57.78 30.14
C SER A 411 5.56 -57.12 31.30
N PHE A 412 4.82 -56.06 30.95
CA PHE A 412 3.36 -56.03 30.83
C PHE A 412 2.97 -54.83 29.98
#